data_09243b3ff826ff16b72e77c993e6b436
#
_entry.id   09243b3ff826ff16b72e77c993e6b436
#
_cell.length_a   1.000
_cell.length_b   1.000
_cell.length_c   1.000
_cell.angle_alpha   90.00
_cell.angle_beta   90.00
_cell.angle_gamma   90.00
#
_symmetry.space_group_name_H-M   'P 1'
#
loop_
_entity.id
_entity.type
_entity.pdbx_description
1 polymer ?
#
loop_
_entity_poly.entity_id
_entity_poly.type
_entity_poly.pdbx_seq_one_letter_code
_entity_poly.pdbx_strand_id
1 'polypeptide(L)'
;MIVDDEEGARESLSNLLEKYVDGVKIVAKSESIASAMVKIEKYSPELVFLDIEMPFGSGFELLERMKPINFNLVFVTAYDHYALKAIKFSALDYLLKPVDI
;
A
#
# COMPACT_ATOMS: atom_id res chain seq x y z
N MET A 1 -5.26 -5.06 0.29
CA MET A 1 -4.62 -4.85 -1.03
C MET A 1 -3.19 -4.40 -0.87
N ILE A 2 -2.30 -4.83 -1.73
CA ILE A 2 -0.88 -4.48 -1.67
C ILE A 2 -0.48 -3.78 -2.98
N VAL A 3 0.12 -2.59 -2.87
CA VAL A 3 0.59 -1.81 -4.02
C VAL A 3 2.09 -1.56 -3.89
N ASP A 4 2.86 -2.19 -4.76
CA ASP A 4 4.33 -2.09 -4.79
C ASP A 4 4.79 -2.50 -6.18
N ASP A 5 5.74 -1.79 -6.76
CA ASP A 5 6.23 -2.09 -8.11
C ASP A 5 7.09 -3.36 -8.16
N GLU A 6 7.64 -3.80 -7.04
CA GLU A 6 8.48 -4.99 -6.97
C GLU A 6 7.68 -6.24 -6.60
N GLU A 7 7.70 -7.24 -7.47
CA GLU A 7 6.98 -8.50 -7.24
C GLU A 7 7.45 -9.18 -5.95
N GLY A 8 8.75 -9.23 -5.71
CA GLY A 8 9.31 -9.82 -4.50
C GLY A 8 8.80 -9.16 -3.22
N ALA A 9 8.66 -7.84 -3.23
CA ALA A 9 8.13 -7.10 -2.09
C ALA A 9 6.64 -7.41 -1.88
N ARG A 10 5.86 -7.46 -2.96
CA ARG A 10 4.43 -7.83 -2.86
C ARG A 10 4.25 -9.22 -2.28
N GLU A 11 5.01 -10.20 -2.79
CA GLU A 11 4.90 -11.59 -2.33
C GLU A 11 5.39 -11.75 -0.89
N SER A 12 6.49 -11.09 -0.53
CA SER A 12 7.01 -11.13 0.84
C SER A 12 6.00 -10.59 1.84
N LEU A 13 5.40 -9.44 1.57
CA LEU A 13 4.41 -8.84 2.45
C LEU A 13 3.13 -9.70 2.51
N SER A 14 2.68 -10.20 1.37
CA SER A 14 1.52 -11.09 1.31
C SER A 14 1.72 -12.34 2.18
N ASN A 15 2.89 -12.95 2.09
CA ASN A 15 3.21 -14.15 2.88
C ASN A 15 3.25 -13.85 4.38
N LEU A 16 3.83 -12.70 4.77
CA LEU A 16 3.84 -12.29 6.18
C LEU A 16 2.44 -12.07 6.73
N LEU A 17 1.59 -11.40 5.97
CA LEU A 17 0.21 -11.13 6.39
C LEU A 17 -0.60 -12.41 6.52
N GLU A 18 -0.50 -13.31 5.53
CA GLU A 18 -1.23 -14.56 5.55
C GLU A 18 -0.77 -15.49 6.68
N LYS A 19 0.52 -15.48 6.98
CA LYS A 19 1.10 -16.37 8.01
C LYS A 19 0.89 -15.88 9.43
N TYR A 20 1.00 -14.57 9.67
CA TYR A 20 1.08 -14.01 11.02
C TYR A 20 -0.09 -13.13 11.44
N VAL A 21 -0.96 -12.77 10.53
CA VAL A 21 -2.08 -11.87 10.83
C VAL A 21 -3.40 -12.57 10.53
N ASP A 22 -4.16 -12.86 11.59
CA ASP A 22 -5.46 -13.50 11.45
C ASP A 22 -6.52 -12.52 10.92
N GLY A 23 -7.44 -13.05 10.13
CA GLY A 23 -8.56 -12.25 9.62
C GLY A 23 -8.23 -11.37 8.42
N VAL A 24 -7.03 -11.50 7.85
CA VAL A 24 -6.63 -10.75 6.66
C VAL A 24 -6.81 -11.62 5.42
N LYS A 25 -7.45 -11.04 4.40
CA LYS A 25 -7.57 -11.65 3.08
C LYS A 25 -6.98 -10.71 2.05
N ILE A 26 -6.02 -11.18 1.26
CA ILE A 26 -5.42 -10.40 0.18
C ILE A 26 -6.36 -10.45 -1.02
N VAL A 27 -7.05 -9.34 -1.30
CA VAL A 27 -8.04 -9.29 -2.38
C VAL A 27 -7.44 -8.83 -3.71
N ALA A 28 -6.31 -8.11 -3.67
CA ALA A 28 -5.67 -7.62 -4.89
C ALA A 28 -4.22 -7.22 -4.63
N LYS A 29 -3.41 -7.26 -5.69
CA LYS A 29 -2.03 -6.76 -5.70
C LYS A 29 -1.85 -5.92 -6.96
N SER A 30 -1.12 -4.82 -6.88
CA SER A 30 -0.86 -3.95 -8.01
C SER A 30 0.58 -3.49 -8.04
N GLU A 31 1.12 -3.32 -9.26
CA GLU A 31 2.50 -2.92 -9.51
C GLU A 31 2.65 -1.44 -9.87
N SER A 32 1.54 -0.71 -10.00
CA SER A 32 1.54 0.70 -10.39
C SER A 32 0.32 1.42 -9.86
N ILE A 33 0.35 2.75 -9.89
CA ILE A 33 -0.83 3.52 -9.47
C ILE A 33 -2.00 3.34 -10.44
N ALA A 34 -1.73 3.21 -11.73
CA ALA A 34 -2.81 2.99 -12.72
C ALA A 34 -3.54 1.68 -12.47
N SER A 35 -2.80 0.59 -12.27
CA SER A 35 -3.36 -0.72 -11.92
C SER A 35 -4.11 -0.67 -10.58
N ALA A 36 -3.52 0.01 -9.60
CA ALA A 36 -4.11 0.14 -8.27
C ALA A 36 -5.46 0.85 -8.30
N MET A 37 -5.58 1.93 -9.07
CA MET A 37 -6.83 2.69 -9.18
C MET A 37 -7.97 1.81 -9.70
N VAL A 38 -7.70 1.02 -10.72
CA VAL A 38 -8.70 0.09 -11.30
C VAL A 38 -9.11 -0.95 -10.26
N LYS A 39 -8.15 -1.54 -9.56
CA LYS A 39 -8.43 -2.61 -8.59
C LYS A 39 -9.08 -2.10 -7.32
N ILE A 40 -8.77 -0.89 -6.87
CA ILE A 40 -9.44 -0.28 -5.74
C ILE A 40 -10.93 -0.10 -6.03
N GLU A 41 -11.29 0.38 -7.21
CA GLU A 41 -12.68 0.50 -7.60
C GLU A 41 -13.38 -0.85 -7.71
N LYS A 42 -12.69 -1.84 -8.26
CA LYS A 42 -13.27 -3.16 -8.47
C LYS A 42 -13.48 -3.94 -7.17
N TYR A 43 -12.51 -3.91 -6.28
CA TYR A 43 -12.50 -4.77 -5.08
C TYR A 43 -12.87 -4.05 -3.79
N SER A 44 -12.93 -2.71 -3.79
CA SER A 44 -13.23 -1.90 -2.61
C SER A 44 -12.50 -2.40 -1.35
N PRO A 45 -11.17 -2.45 -1.36
CA PRO A 45 -10.42 -2.97 -0.22
C PRO A 45 -10.63 -2.13 1.03
N GLU A 46 -10.66 -2.78 2.18
CA GLU A 46 -10.76 -2.07 3.45
C GLU A 46 -9.42 -1.47 3.89
N LEU A 47 -8.33 -2.09 3.47
CA LEU A 47 -6.97 -1.70 3.85
C LEU A 47 -6.04 -1.80 2.64
N VAL A 48 -5.24 -0.77 2.43
CA VAL A 48 -4.25 -0.73 1.35
C VAL A 48 -2.86 -0.54 1.95
N PHE A 49 -1.95 -1.47 1.66
CA PHE A 49 -0.52 -1.32 1.91
C PHE A 49 0.09 -0.70 0.66
N LEU A 50 0.69 0.47 0.80
CA LEU A 50 1.08 1.29 -0.33
C LEU A 50 2.54 1.71 -0.24
N ASP A 51 3.33 1.37 -1.26
CA ASP A 51 4.66 1.91 -1.41
C ASP A 51 4.60 3.35 -1.94
N ILE A 52 5.60 4.14 -1.61
CA ILE A 52 5.64 5.55 -1.98
C ILE A 52 6.38 5.75 -3.30
N GLU A 53 7.62 5.29 -3.41
CA GLU A 53 8.42 5.49 -4.62
C GLU A 53 8.27 4.32 -5.58
N MET A 54 7.55 4.57 -6.67
CA MET A 54 7.33 3.61 -7.74
C MET A 54 7.58 4.30 -9.09
N PRO A 55 8.03 3.56 -10.11
CA PRO A 55 8.10 4.12 -11.46
C PRO A 55 6.74 4.61 -11.93
N PHE A 56 6.71 5.71 -12.67
CA PHE A 56 5.49 6.26 -13.28
C PHE A 56 4.42 6.77 -12.31
N GLY A 57 4.79 7.04 -11.07
CA GLY A 57 3.88 7.68 -10.14
C GLY A 57 4.06 7.20 -8.70
N SER A 58 4.09 8.14 -7.77
CA SER A 58 4.25 7.82 -6.35
C SER A 58 2.95 7.36 -5.70
N GLY A 59 3.07 6.71 -4.55
CA GLY A 59 1.90 6.37 -3.74
C GLY A 59 1.08 7.58 -3.35
N PHE A 60 1.71 8.72 -3.09
CA PHE A 60 0.99 9.95 -2.79
C PHE A 60 0.15 10.44 -3.97
N GLU A 61 0.65 10.29 -5.19
CA GLU A 61 -0.10 10.63 -6.39
C GLU A 61 -1.36 9.78 -6.53
N LEU A 62 -1.27 8.50 -6.23
CA LEU A 62 -2.44 7.62 -6.18
C LEU A 62 -3.51 8.18 -5.24
N LEU A 63 -3.11 8.55 -4.02
CA LEU A 63 -4.04 9.06 -3.01
C LEU A 63 -4.68 10.38 -3.43
N GLU A 64 -3.90 11.29 -4.04
CA GLU A 64 -4.44 12.54 -4.55
C GLU A 64 -5.49 12.32 -5.63
N ARG A 65 -5.28 11.35 -6.52
CA ARG A 65 -6.22 11.01 -7.59
C ARG A 65 -7.47 10.29 -7.10
N MET A 66 -7.38 9.61 -5.93
CA MET A 66 -8.48 8.79 -5.41
C MET A 66 -9.31 9.49 -4.33
N LYS A 67 -9.09 10.78 -4.09
CA LYS A 67 -9.87 11.50 -3.09
C LYS A 67 -11.35 11.57 -3.46
N PRO A 68 -12.27 11.39 -2.49
CA PRO A 68 -12.04 11.06 -1.08
C PRO A 68 -11.57 9.61 -0.89
N ILE A 69 -10.68 9.40 0.10
CA ILE A 69 -10.13 8.07 0.37
C ILE A 69 -11.06 7.32 1.31
N ASN A 70 -11.56 6.17 0.86
CA ASN A 70 -12.55 5.36 1.59
C ASN A 70 -11.97 4.05 2.13
N PHE A 71 -10.66 3.97 2.27
CA PHE A 71 -9.98 2.79 2.81
C PHE A 71 -8.94 3.21 3.85
N ASN A 72 -8.59 2.29 4.73
CA ASN A 72 -7.49 2.47 5.65
C ASN A 72 -6.17 2.29 4.92
N LEU A 73 -5.13 2.97 5.38
CA LEU A 73 -3.87 3.07 4.67
C LEU A 73 -2.69 2.77 5.57
N VAL A 74 -1.79 1.93 5.09
CA VAL A 74 -0.48 1.69 5.72
C VAL A 74 0.57 1.88 4.63
N PHE A 75 1.52 2.78 4.86
CA PHE A 75 2.65 2.92 3.94
C PHE A 75 3.71 1.86 4.23
N VAL A 76 4.27 1.28 3.18
CA VAL A 76 5.37 0.31 3.28
C VAL A 76 6.43 0.73 2.27
N THR A 77 7.53 1.29 2.75
CA THR A 77 8.53 1.91 1.89
C THR A 77 9.95 1.73 2.43
N ALA A 78 10.96 1.85 1.56
CA ALA A 78 12.36 1.84 1.94
C ALA A 78 12.84 3.19 2.50
N TYR A 79 12.01 4.23 2.45
CA TYR A 79 12.41 5.61 2.74
C TYR A 79 11.72 6.16 3.99
N ASP A 80 12.49 6.72 4.92
CA ASP A 80 11.95 7.25 6.18
C ASP A 80 11.52 8.71 6.10
N HIS A 81 11.94 9.46 5.09
CA HIS A 81 11.73 10.90 5.03
C HIS A 81 10.33 11.34 4.58
N TYR A 82 9.44 10.40 4.28
CA TYR A 82 8.05 10.72 3.91
C TYR A 82 7.05 10.62 5.06
N ALA A 83 7.51 10.27 6.26
CA ALA A 83 6.61 10.00 7.38
C ALA A 83 5.71 11.19 7.73
N LEU A 84 6.24 12.42 7.72
CA LEU A 84 5.45 13.62 7.98
C LEU A 84 4.37 13.84 6.92
N LYS A 85 4.68 13.58 5.67
CA LYS A 85 3.70 13.70 4.59
C LYS A 85 2.62 12.62 4.70
N ALA A 86 2.99 11.42 5.15
CA ALA A 86 2.06 10.32 5.37
C ALA A 86 0.97 10.67 6.38
N ILE A 87 1.30 11.45 7.41
CA ILE A 87 0.35 11.90 8.43
C ILE A 87 -0.81 12.68 7.80
N LYS A 88 -0.55 13.47 6.77
CA LYS A 88 -1.56 14.27 6.08
C LYS A 88 -2.65 13.42 5.43
N PHE A 89 -2.35 12.16 5.14
CA PHE A 89 -3.32 11.23 4.55
C PHE A 89 -3.98 10.32 5.59
N SER A 90 -3.75 10.59 6.88
CA SER A 90 -4.33 9.82 7.98
C SER A 90 -3.97 8.33 7.92
N ALA A 91 -2.74 8.01 7.53
CA ALA A 91 -2.27 6.63 7.49
C ALA A 91 -2.30 6.02 8.89
N LEU A 92 -2.71 4.76 8.98
CA LEU A 92 -2.71 4.01 10.24
C LEU A 92 -1.30 3.74 10.71
N ASP A 93 -0.38 3.50 9.78
CA ASP A 93 1.00 3.19 10.12
C ASP A 93 1.93 3.49 8.95
N TYR A 94 3.23 3.49 9.25
CA TYR A 94 4.28 3.74 8.29
C TYR A 94 5.40 2.72 8.57
N LEU A 95 5.54 1.74 7.69
CA LEU A 95 6.49 0.65 7.87
C LEU A 95 7.68 0.81 6.93
N LEU A 96 8.88 0.60 7.48
CA LEU A 96 10.10 0.63 6.68
C LEU A 96 10.47 -0.78 6.23
N LYS A 97 10.87 -0.91 4.97
CA LYS A 97 11.39 -2.16 4.43
C LYS A 97 12.82 -2.41 4.94
N PRO A 98 13.21 -3.65 5.17
CA PRO A 98 12.38 -4.85 5.08
C PRO A 98 11.38 -4.94 6.24
N VAL A 99 10.14 -5.36 5.93
CA VAL A 99 9.12 -5.52 6.96
C VAL A 99 9.39 -6.80 7.74
N ASP A 100 9.38 -6.68 9.05
CA ASP A 100 9.61 -7.79 9.97
C ASP A 100 8.49 -7.84 11.01
N ILE A 101 8.31 -9.01 11.58
CA ILE A 101 7.29 -9.23 12.61
C ILE A 101 7.87 -9.12 14.01
#